data_e2192e790ef2a0515e620351d7908580
#
_entry.id   e2192e790ef2a0515e620351d7908580
#
_cell.length_a   1.000
_cell.length_b   1.000
_cell.length_c   1.000
_cell.angle_alpha   90.00
_cell.angle_beta   90.00
_cell.angle_gamma   90.00
#
_symmetry.space_group_name_H-M   'P 1'
#
loop_
_entity.id
_entity.type
_entity.pdbx_description
1 polymer ?
#
loop_
_entity_poly.entity_id
_entity_poly.type
_entity_poly.pdbx_seq_one_letter_code
_entity_poly.pdbx_strand_id
1 'polypeptide(L)'
;MGLFSVFKSRDKPHNRIGRSWTFLGGMSASGKDVNEMTAMQLSAVYACVRILAEAVAGLPLHLYRYTDKGKEKAVDHPLYMLLHDEPNPEMSSFIFRETLMTHLLLWGNAYAQKIRNGKGEIIALYPLMPDKMSVDRDRDGKIIYKYTRDPDDPPTMRDNVVTLTPYDVLHIPGLGFDGLVGYSPIMMAKNAIGMGLACDEYGSKFFANGAYPGGVLEHPGTIKDPERLRNNWQNMFGGSGNAGKIAVLEEGMKFTPISISPEQAQFLEMRKFQIDEIARIFHVPPHMVGDLDKSSFSNIEQQSLEFVKYTLDPWVTRWEQSMFRSLFSPEEKRRYFFKFNLEGLLRGDYQSRMNGYAIGRQNGWMSANDIRELENLDRIPTEEGGDLYLVNGNMLPLNMAGAYANTGASSGEEEHSANDQILELDETHRRERRAGAGD
;
A
#
# COMPACT_ATOMS: atom_id res chain seq x y z
N MET A 1 -57.07 -19.01 -12.31
CA MET A 1 -56.31 -18.92 -11.04
C MET A 1 -54.85 -19.14 -11.35
N GLY A 2 -54.07 -18.12 -11.19
CA GLY A 2 -52.72 -18.00 -11.75
C GLY A 2 -51.66 -18.79 -11.04
N LEU A 3 -50.86 -19.48 -11.83
CA LEU A 3 -49.66 -20.27 -11.43
C LEU A 3 -48.36 -19.44 -11.41
N PHE A 4 -48.42 -18.14 -11.17
CA PHE A 4 -47.27 -17.22 -11.28
C PHE A 4 -46.82 -16.58 -9.97
N SER A 5 -47.15 -17.13 -8.80
CA SER A 5 -46.76 -16.50 -7.52
C SER A 5 -45.68 -17.26 -6.73
N VAL A 6 -44.82 -18.08 -7.36
CA VAL A 6 -43.79 -18.88 -6.65
C VAL A 6 -42.35 -18.46 -6.95
N PHE A 7 -42.12 -17.34 -7.58
CA PHE A 7 -40.79 -16.70 -7.54
C PHE A 7 -40.75 -15.70 -6.41
N LYS A 8 -40.79 -16.16 -5.16
CA LYS A 8 -40.28 -15.38 -4.06
C LYS A 8 -38.82 -15.06 -4.38
N SER A 9 -38.52 -13.76 -4.48
CA SER A 9 -37.16 -13.24 -4.47
C SER A 9 -36.34 -14.02 -3.45
N ARG A 10 -35.30 -14.74 -3.87
CA ARG A 10 -34.37 -15.40 -2.97
C ARG A 10 -33.90 -14.35 -2.02
N ASP A 11 -34.15 -14.52 -0.73
CA ASP A 11 -33.62 -13.63 0.31
C ASP A 11 -32.11 -13.53 0.12
N LYS A 12 -31.64 -12.32 -0.07
CA LYS A 12 -30.19 -12.08 -0.19
C LYS A 12 -29.55 -12.52 1.12
N PRO A 13 -28.47 -13.31 1.09
CA PRO A 13 -27.81 -13.70 2.30
C PRO A 13 -27.31 -12.44 3.04
N HIS A 14 -27.74 -12.28 4.28
CA HIS A 14 -27.33 -11.17 5.13
C HIS A 14 -26.18 -11.63 6.00
N ASN A 15 -24.94 -11.33 5.60
CA ASN A 15 -23.81 -11.51 6.49
C ASN A 15 -23.94 -10.58 7.68
N ARG A 16 -23.77 -11.12 8.88
CA ARG A 16 -23.73 -10.30 10.10
C ARG A 16 -22.45 -9.49 10.10
N ILE A 17 -22.56 -8.17 10.24
CA ILE A 17 -21.43 -7.26 10.26
C ILE A 17 -20.84 -7.24 11.69
N GLY A 18 -19.56 -7.46 11.83
CA GLY A 18 -18.77 -7.05 12.99
C GLY A 18 -18.96 -7.81 14.30
N ARG A 19 -19.72 -8.90 14.38
CA ARG A 19 -19.91 -9.66 15.65
C ARG A 19 -18.73 -10.51 16.10
N SER A 20 -17.75 -10.76 15.23
CA SER A 20 -16.60 -11.62 15.54
C SER A 20 -15.42 -10.89 16.21
N TRP A 21 -15.56 -9.60 16.51
CA TRP A 21 -14.44 -8.72 16.91
C TRP A 21 -14.16 -8.69 18.42
N THR A 22 -15.06 -9.22 19.25
CA THR A 22 -14.91 -9.21 20.71
C THR A 22 -13.67 -9.97 21.21
N PHE A 23 -13.12 -10.89 20.41
CA PHE A 23 -11.90 -11.63 20.77
C PHE A 23 -10.61 -10.83 20.55
N LEU A 24 -10.65 -9.72 19.81
CA LEU A 24 -9.48 -8.87 19.54
C LEU A 24 -9.26 -7.82 20.63
N GLY A 25 -10.25 -7.54 21.46
CA GLY A 25 -10.13 -6.59 22.57
C GLY A 25 -9.23 -7.10 23.71
N GLY A 26 -8.79 -6.19 24.59
CA GLY A 26 -8.02 -6.47 25.79
C GLY A 26 -6.51 -6.29 25.63
N MET A 27 -5.79 -6.43 26.75
CA MET A 27 -4.33 -6.29 26.82
C MET A 27 -3.61 -7.35 25.99
N SER A 28 -2.40 -7.04 25.53
CA SER A 28 -1.49 -8.01 24.93
C SER A 28 -1.01 -9.04 25.96
N ALA A 29 -0.49 -10.18 25.49
CA ALA A 29 0.10 -11.20 26.36
C ALA A 29 1.28 -10.67 27.19
N SER A 30 1.96 -9.62 26.72
CA SER A 30 3.02 -8.93 27.46
C SER A 30 2.51 -7.89 28.48
N GLY A 31 1.19 -7.79 28.68
CA GLY A 31 0.59 -6.82 29.60
C GLY A 31 0.59 -5.37 29.12
N LYS A 32 0.86 -5.14 27.83
CA LYS A 32 0.82 -3.81 27.22
C LYS A 32 -0.54 -3.52 26.63
N ASP A 33 -1.00 -2.27 26.78
CA ASP A 33 -2.14 -1.75 26.05
C ASP A 33 -1.71 -1.43 24.63
N VAL A 34 -2.29 -2.15 23.66
CA VAL A 34 -2.01 -2.00 22.22
C VAL A 34 -3.25 -1.45 21.55
N ASN A 35 -3.11 -0.26 21.05
CA ASN A 35 -4.06 0.43 20.21
C ASN A 35 -3.29 1.13 19.08
N GLU A 36 -4.00 1.79 18.16
CA GLU A 36 -3.39 2.43 17.00
C GLU A 36 -2.37 3.51 17.40
N MET A 37 -2.65 4.26 18.48
CA MET A 37 -1.75 5.32 18.97
C MET A 37 -0.49 4.75 19.61
N THR A 38 -0.64 3.74 20.50
CA THR A 38 0.51 3.12 21.17
C THR A 38 1.35 2.31 20.18
N ALA A 39 0.73 1.67 19.20
CA ALA A 39 1.43 0.93 18.16
C ALA A 39 2.34 1.84 17.30
N MET A 40 1.88 3.05 16.98
CA MET A 40 2.65 4.03 16.21
C MET A 40 3.87 4.58 16.96
N GLN A 41 3.96 4.39 18.28
CA GLN A 41 5.18 4.72 19.05
C GLN A 41 6.31 3.72 18.80
N LEU A 42 5.99 2.52 18.33
CA LEU A 42 7.00 1.53 17.96
C LEU A 42 7.57 1.85 16.58
N SER A 43 8.89 2.12 16.51
CA SER A 43 9.57 2.58 15.30
C SER A 43 9.34 1.69 14.08
N ALA A 44 9.31 0.36 14.27
CA ALA A 44 9.05 -0.60 13.20
C ALA A 44 7.64 -0.51 12.63
N VAL A 45 6.63 -0.29 13.48
CA VAL A 45 5.24 -0.07 13.02
C VAL A 45 5.14 1.24 12.27
N TYR A 46 5.68 2.32 12.83
CA TYR A 46 5.69 3.62 12.16
C TYR A 46 6.37 3.55 10.79
N ALA A 47 7.53 2.90 10.70
CA ALA A 47 8.26 2.73 9.44
C ALA A 47 7.42 1.96 8.40
N CYS A 48 6.81 0.84 8.77
CA CYS A 48 5.98 0.05 7.86
C CYS A 48 4.75 0.82 7.38
N VAL A 49 4.04 1.50 8.29
CA VAL A 49 2.86 2.31 7.95
C VAL A 49 3.25 3.43 7.00
N ARG A 50 4.33 4.15 7.30
CA ARG A 50 4.85 5.23 6.49
C ARG A 50 5.23 4.76 5.08
N ILE A 51 6.05 3.70 4.97
CA ILE A 51 6.51 3.15 3.69
C ILE A 51 5.31 2.79 2.79
N LEU A 52 4.32 2.10 3.33
CA LEU A 52 3.15 1.67 2.56
C LEU A 52 2.23 2.84 2.19
N ALA A 53 2.02 3.78 3.12
CA ALA A 53 1.17 4.94 2.88
C ALA A 53 1.77 5.87 1.82
N GLU A 54 3.05 6.21 1.95
CA GLU A 54 3.78 7.04 0.99
C GLU A 54 3.90 6.35 -0.38
N ALA A 55 4.15 5.02 -0.41
CA ALA A 55 4.26 4.28 -1.65
C ALA A 55 2.94 4.31 -2.45
N VAL A 56 1.80 4.04 -1.81
CA VAL A 56 0.49 4.09 -2.49
C VAL A 56 0.10 5.52 -2.85
N ALA A 57 0.37 6.49 -1.96
CA ALA A 57 0.06 7.90 -2.21
C ALA A 57 0.86 8.49 -3.38
N GLY A 58 2.11 8.07 -3.55
CA GLY A 58 3.00 8.52 -4.61
C GLY A 58 2.71 7.92 -6.00
N LEU A 59 1.91 6.87 -6.09
CA LEU A 59 1.55 6.27 -7.37
C LEU A 59 0.64 7.19 -8.20
N PRO A 60 0.93 7.40 -9.49
CA PRO A 60 0.00 8.10 -10.38
C PRO A 60 -1.31 7.32 -10.50
N LEU A 61 -2.43 7.96 -10.14
CA LEU A 61 -3.78 7.42 -10.29
C LEU A 61 -4.45 8.10 -11.48
N HIS A 62 -4.85 7.31 -12.47
CA HIS A 62 -5.53 7.80 -13.64
C HIS A 62 -6.92 7.21 -13.79
N LEU A 63 -7.82 8.01 -14.33
CA LEU A 63 -9.12 7.58 -14.83
C LEU A 63 -9.01 7.35 -16.33
N TYR A 64 -9.41 6.15 -16.77
CA TYR A 64 -9.42 5.77 -18.18
C TYR A 64 -10.83 5.57 -18.69
N ARG A 65 -11.01 5.83 -19.98
CA ARG A 65 -12.21 5.54 -20.76
C ARG A 65 -11.91 4.45 -21.78
N TYR A 66 -12.82 3.49 -21.93
CA TYR A 66 -12.76 2.51 -23.02
C TYR A 66 -13.13 3.18 -24.33
N THR A 67 -12.36 2.91 -25.37
CA THR A 67 -12.60 3.34 -26.77
C THR A 67 -12.55 2.15 -27.69
N ASP A 68 -13.02 2.31 -28.92
CA ASP A 68 -12.95 1.24 -29.95
C ASP A 68 -11.50 0.82 -30.29
N LYS A 69 -10.53 1.68 -30.00
CA LYS A 69 -9.09 1.44 -30.24
C LYS A 69 -8.31 1.04 -28.97
N GLY A 70 -9.00 0.83 -27.84
CA GLY A 70 -8.37 0.46 -26.59
C GLY A 70 -8.82 1.34 -25.42
N LYS A 71 -7.91 2.04 -24.75
CA LYS A 71 -8.19 2.92 -23.61
C LYS A 71 -7.49 4.27 -23.76
N GLU A 72 -8.11 5.31 -23.25
CA GLU A 72 -7.51 6.67 -23.17
C GLU A 72 -7.75 7.29 -21.80
N LYS A 73 -6.89 8.24 -21.39
CA LYS A 73 -7.08 9.00 -20.15
C LYS A 73 -8.29 9.92 -20.27
N ALA A 74 -9.25 9.81 -19.37
CA ALA A 74 -10.47 10.61 -19.35
C ALA A 74 -10.27 11.90 -18.52
N VAL A 75 -9.37 12.77 -18.99
CA VAL A 75 -9.01 14.01 -18.28
C VAL A 75 -10.15 15.02 -18.19
N ASP A 76 -11.13 14.91 -19.08
CA ASP A 76 -12.36 15.71 -19.14
C ASP A 76 -13.40 15.28 -18.09
N HIS A 77 -13.24 14.14 -17.44
CA HIS A 77 -14.19 13.64 -16.46
C HIS A 77 -14.01 14.34 -15.10
N PRO A 78 -15.07 14.79 -14.41
CA PRO A 78 -14.96 15.51 -13.11
C PRO A 78 -14.16 14.77 -12.05
N LEU A 79 -14.27 13.43 -11.98
CA LEU A 79 -13.53 12.61 -11.04
C LEU A 79 -12.02 12.53 -11.36
N TYR A 80 -11.58 12.89 -12.58
CA TYR A 80 -10.16 12.84 -12.90
C TYR A 80 -9.39 13.84 -12.05
N MET A 81 -9.74 15.12 -12.13
CA MET A 81 -9.10 16.18 -11.35
C MET A 81 -9.23 15.95 -9.84
N LEU A 82 -10.42 15.51 -9.41
CA LEU A 82 -10.70 15.23 -8.00
C LEU A 82 -9.77 14.16 -7.39
N LEU A 83 -9.46 13.11 -8.13
CA LEU A 83 -8.63 11.99 -7.62
C LEU A 83 -7.15 12.11 -7.97
N HIS A 84 -6.85 12.80 -9.07
CA HIS A 84 -5.48 12.97 -9.54
C HIS A 84 -4.80 14.15 -8.86
N ASP A 85 -5.49 15.29 -8.70
CA ASP A 85 -4.90 16.54 -8.26
C ASP A 85 -5.38 16.96 -6.85
N GLU A 86 -6.66 17.24 -6.69
CA GLU A 86 -7.21 17.91 -5.52
C GLU A 86 -8.59 17.35 -5.10
N PRO A 87 -8.65 16.40 -4.15
CA PRO A 87 -9.91 15.78 -3.70
C PRO A 87 -10.81 16.74 -2.93
N ASN A 88 -10.26 17.78 -2.33
CA ASN A 88 -10.95 18.85 -1.64
C ASN A 88 -10.00 20.06 -1.45
N PRO A 89 -10.51 21.27 -1.10
CA PRO A 89 -9.69 22.47 -0.94
C PRO A 89 -8.64 22.43 0.18
N GLU A 90 -8.67 21.44 1.06
CA GLU A 90 -7.83 21.36 2.26
C GLU A 90 -6.60 20.47 2.04
N MET A 91 -6.62 19.57 1.05
CA MET A 91 -5.55 18.61 0.88
C MET A 91 -5.34 18.19 -0.58
N SER A 92 -4.07 17.95 -0.93
CA SER A 92 -3.72 17.37 -2.22
C SER A 92 -4.13 15.90 -2.30
N SER A 93 -4.17 15.38 -3.51
CA SER A 93 -4.43 13.97 -3.79
C SER A 93 -3.43 13.03 -3.10
N PHE A 94 -2.15 13.45 -2.98
CA PHE A 94 -1.14 12.69 -2.22
C PHE A 94 -1.53 12.56 -0.75
N ILE A 95 -1.79 13.68 -0.06
CA ILE A 95 -2.15 13.68 1.37
C ILE A 95 -3.44 12.90 1.62
N PHE A 96 -4.43 13.04 0.74
CA PHE A 96 -5.68 12.29 0.84
C PHE A 96 -5.45 10.77 0.79
N ARG A 97 -4.65 10.31 -0.18
CA ARG A 97 -4.34 8.88 -0.34
C ARG A 97 -3.48 8.36 0.81
N GLU A 98 -2.49 9.13 1.24
CA GLU A 98 -1.65 8.81 2.39
C GLU A 98 -2.48 8.64 3.66
N THR A 99 -3.40 9.59 3.92
CA THR A 99 -4.33 9.54 5.07
C THR A 99 -5.21 8.29 5.03
N LEU A 100 -5.87 8.04 3.90
CA LEU A 100 -6.74 6.85 3.78
C LEU A 100 -5.95 5.54 3.84
N MET A 101 -4.73 5.51 3.30
CA MET A 101 -3.88 4.33 3.41
C MET A 101 -3.41 4.11 4.85
N THR A 102 -3.07 5.16 5.57
CA THR A 102 -2.79 5.10 7.01
C THR A 102 -3.99 4.56 7.80
N HIS A 103 -5.20 5.01 7.48
CA HIS A 103 -6.43 4.45 8.07
C HIS A 103 -6.58 2.95 7.82
N LEU A 104 -6.31 2.49 6.60
CA LEU A 104 -6.33 1.07 6.24
C LEU A 104 -5.33 0.26 7.06
N LEU A 105 -4.12 0.77 7.23
CA LEU A 105 -3.03 0.08 7.92
C LEU A 105 -3.21 0.04 9.44
N LEU A 106 -3.91 1.02 10.02
CA LEU A 106 -4.15 1.08 11.45
C LEU A 106 -5.49 0.43 11.85
N TRP A 107 -6.58 0.83 11.21
CA TRP A 107 -7.94 0.38 11.56
C TRP A 107 -8.52 -0.67 10.61
N GLY A 108 -7.81 -0.98 9.53
CA GLY A 108 -8.27 -1.96 8.53
C GLY A 108 -9.39 -1.47 7.62
N ASN A 109 -9.80 -0.21 7.75
CA ASN A 109 -10.84 0.41 6.92
C ASN A 109 -10.49 1.86 6.66
N ALA A 110 -10.80 2.35 5.46
CA ALA A 110 -10.72 3.77 5.15
C ALA A 110 -12.07 4.25 4.63
N TYR A 111 -12.46 5.43 5.08
CA TYR A 111 -13.73 6.06 4.72
C TYR A 111 -13.48 7.48 4.24
N ALA A 112 -14.22 7.89 3.21
CA ALA A 112 -14.29 9.28 2.81
C ALA A 112 -15.74 9.66 2.50
N GLN A 113 -16.15 10.84 2.97
CA GLN A 113 -17.47 11.40 2.66
C GLN A 113 -17.44 11.98 1.25
N LYS A 114 -18.46 11.66 0.47
CA LYS A 114 -18.69 12.20 -0.88
C LYS A 114 -19.60 13.42 -0.79
N ILE A 115 -19.05 14.58 -1.03
CA ILE A 115 -19.83 15.83 -1.15
C ILE A 115 -20.33 15.95 -2.57
N ARG A 116 -21.61 16.26 -2.74
CA ARG A 116 -22.26 16.36 -4.03
C ARG A 116 -22.87 17.72 -4.27
N ASN A 117 -22.89 18.14 -5.53
CA ASN A 117 -23.61 19.32 -5.95
C ASN A 117 -25.12 19.03 -6.14
N GLY A 118 -25.89 20.05 -6.48
CA GLY A 118 -27.33 19.93 -6.74
C GLY A 118 -27.71 19.03 -7.92
N LYS A 119 -26.74 18.65 -8.77
CA LYS A 119 -26.91 17.69 -9.89
C LYS A 119 -26.57 16.26 -9.50
N GLY A 120 -26.09 16.03 -8.26
CA GLY A 120 -25.66 14.73 -7.78
C GLY A 120 -24.23 14.34 -8.16
N GLU A 121 -23.45 15.21 -8.78
CA GLU A 121 -22.05 15.00 -9.12
C GLU A 121 -21.17 15.13 -7.86
N ILE A 122 -20.16 14.29 -7.73
CA ILE A 122 -19.20 14.37 -6.62
C ILE A 122 -18.26 15.54 -6.88
N ILE A 123 -18.21 16.50 -5.95
CA ILE A 123 -17.38 17.70 -6.04
C ILE A 123 -16.26 17.75 -5.01
N ALA A 124 -16.32 16.92 -3.96
CA ALA A 124 -15.24 16.78 -3.00
C ALA A 124 -15.29 15.44 -2.27
N LEU A 125 -14.15 15.02 -1.72
CA LEU A 125 -13.97 13.84 -0.90
C LEU A 125 -13.23 14.23 0.38
N TYR A 126 -13.84 13.97 1.56
CA TYR A 126 -13.25 14.27 2.86
C TYR A 126 -13.02 12.96 3.64
N PRO A 127 -11.81 12.68 4.13
CA PRO A 127 -11.54 11.52 4.98
C PRO A 127 -12.41 11.56 6.24
N LEU A 128 -12.92 10.40 6.63
CA LEU A 128 -13.64 10.20 7.89
C LEU A 128 -12.83 9.28 8.79
N MET A 129 -12.73 9.62 10.07
CA MET A 129 -11.98 8.84 11.05
C MET A 129 -12.61 7.46 11.27
N PRO A 130 -11.85 6.35 11.11
CA PRO A 130 -12.41 5.01 11.22
C PRO A 130 -12.84 4.61 12.63
N ASP A 131 -12.21 5.14 13.67
CA ASP A 131 -12.56 4.92 15.07
C ASP A 131 -13.94 5.47 15.43
N LYS A 132 -14.42 6.47 14.68
CA LYS A 132 -15.74 7.09 14.81
C LYS A 132 -16.79 6.47 13.90
N MET A 133 -16.41 5.51 13.06
CA MET A 133 -17.26 4.90 12.05
C MET A 133 -17.72 3.50 12.46
N SER A 134 -19.03 3.27 12.44
CA SER A 134 -19.62 1.95 12.60
C SER A 134 -20.43 1.58 11.36
N VAL A 135 -20.15 0.40 10.80
CA VAL A 135 -20.89 -0.14 9.66
C VAL A 135 -21.95 -1.10 10.16
N ASP A 136 -23.19 -0.90 9.73
CA ASP A 136 -24.34 -1.67 10.18
C ASP A 136 -25.32 -1.90 9.01
N ARG A 137 -26.45 -2.54 9.28
CA ARG A 137 -27.56 -2.68 8.35
C ARG A 137 -28.82 -2.04 8.92
N ASP A 138 -29.57 -1.38 8.06
CA ASP A 138 -30.89 -0.89 8.38
C ASP A 138 -31.92 -2.06 8.52
N ARG A 139 -33.20 -1.70 8.79
CA ARG A 139 -34.29 -2.68 8.92
C ARG A 139 -34.57 -3.45 7.63
N ASP A 140 -34.23 -2.86 6.49
CA ASP A 140 -34.37 -3.45 5.15
C ASP A 140 -33.13 -4.28 4.72
N GLY A 141 -32.14 -4.40 5.60
CA GLY A 141 -30.89 -5.12 5.34
C GLY A 141 -29.88 -4.36 4.47
N LYS A 142 -30.11 -3.07 4.18
CA LYS A 142 -29.15 -2.23 3.44
C LYS A 142 -28.04 -1.76 4.37
N ILE A 143 -26.81 -1.66 3.81
CA ILE A 143 -25.65 -1.14 4.56
C ILE A 143 -25.88 0.33 4.88
N ILE A 144 -25.61 0.68 6.12
CA ILE A 144 -25.56 2.05 6.64
C ILE A 144 -24.25 2.26 7.39
N TYR A 145 -23.81 3.50 7.41
CA TYR A 145 -22.63 3.98 8.12
C TYR A 145 -23.06 4.95 9.19
N LYS A 146 -22.73 4.66 10.45
CA LYS A 146 -23.01 5.53 11.60
C LYS A 146 -21.71 6.20 11.99
N TYR A 147 -21.63 7.50 11.77
CA TYR A 147 -20.47 8.32 12.12
C TYR A 147 -20.76 9.14 13.38
N THR A 148 -19.93 8.96 14.40
CA THR A 148 -20.01 9.72 15.65
C THR A 148 -19.17 10.98 15.50
N ARG A 149 -19.80 12.14 15.67
CA ARG A 149 -19.11 13.44 15.60
C ARG A 149 -18.33 13.74 16.86
N ASP A 150 -17.37 14.65 16.76
CA ASP A 150 -16.71 15.20 17.92
C ASP A 150 -17.68 16.08 18.73
N PRO A 151 -17.57 16.07 20.07
CA PRO A 151 -18.36 16.96 20.93
C PRO A 151 -18.12 18.46 20.64
N ASP A 152 -16.93 18.77 20.10
CA ASP A 152 -16.49 20.13 19.79
C ASP A 152 -16.88 20.60 18.38
N ASP A 153 -17.49 19.72 17.57
CA ASP A 153 -18.02 20.10 16.27
C ASP A 153 -19.15 21.14 16.43
N PRO A 154 -19.26 22.17 15.54
CA PRO A 154 -20.27 23.20 15.63
C PRO A 154 -21.68 22.62 15.81
N PRO A 155 -22.49 23.12 16.76
CA PRO A 155 -23.78 22.53 17.16
C PRO A 155 -24.89 22.70 16.12
N THR A 156 -24.58 22.79 14.85
CA THR A 156 -25.54 22.97 13.74
C THR A 156 -26.45 21.77 13.51
N MET A 157 -26.15 20.61 14.13
CA MET A 157 -27.01 19.41 14.04
C MET A 157 -27.21 18.77 15.42
N ARG A 158 -28.47 18.44 15.73
CA ARG A 158 -28.92 17.96 17.03
C ARG A 158 -28.44 16.55 17.42
N ASP A 159 -27.94 15.76 16.49
CA ASP A 159 -27.59 14.37 16.75
C ASP A 159 -26.06 14.16 16.69
N ASN A 160 -25.48 13.59 17.73
CA ASN A 160 -24.08 13.24 17.81
C ASN A 160 -23.69 12.13 16.80
N VAL A 161 -24.67 11.40 16.26
CA VAL A 161 -24.45 10.31 15.31
C VAL A 161 -25.15 10.62 14.00
N VAL A 162 -24.38 10.67 12.92
CA VAL A 162 -24.88 10.86 11.56
C VAL A 162 -24.97 9.51 10.88
N THR A 163 -26.14 9.21 10.33
CA THR A 163 -26.33 8.01 9.50
C THR A 163 -26.10 8.36 8.04
N LEU A 164 -25.08 7.75 7.43
CA LEU A 164 -24.71 7.90 6.04
C LEU A 164 -25.03 6.60 5.29
N THR A 165 -25.20 6.71 3.98
CA THR A 165 -25.47 5.57 3.09
C THR A 165 -24.27 5.26 2.19
N PRO A 166 -24.23 4.12 1.47
CA PRO A 166 -23.22 3.88 0.45
C PRO A 166 -23.19 4.95 -0.66
N TYR A 167 -24.26 5.74 -0.80
CA TYR A 167 -24.27 6.88 -1.71
C TYR A 167 -23.38 8.03 -1.21
N ASP A 168 -23.24 8.17 0.11
CA ASP A 168 -22.52 9.28 0.75
C ASP A 168 -21.08 8.93 1.12
N VAL A 169 -20.71 7.64 1.15
CA VAL A 169 -19.41 7.19 1.65
C VAL A 169 -18.66 6.39 0.60
N LEU A 170 -17.41 6.77 0.35
CA LEU A 170 -16.41 5.88 -0.24
C LEU A 170 -15.83 5.04 0.90
N HIS A 171 -16.04 3.73 0.86
CA HIS A 171 -15.47 2.79 1.82
C HIS A 171 -14.49 1.86 1.11
N ILE A 172 -13.25 1.82 1.61
CA ILE A 172 -12.20 0.91 1.18
C ILE A 172 -11.94 -0.04 2.35
N PRO A 173 -12.43 -1.29 2.30
CA PRO A 173 -12.19 -2.28 3.35
C PRO A 173 -10.84 -2.97 3.15
N GLY A 174 -10.14 -3.24 4.24
CA GLY A 174 -8.97 -4.11 4.29
C GLY A 174 -9.35 -5.60 4.22
N LEU A 175 -8.44 -6.47 4.65
CA LEU A 175 -8.73 -7.90 4.82
C LEU A 175 -9.77 -8.05 5.94
N GLY A 176 -10.86 -8.73 5.68
CA GLY A 176 -11.94 -8.95 6.63
C GLY A 176 -12.58 -10.33 6.47
N PHE A 177 -13.36 -10.74 7.46
CA PHE A 177 -14.01 -12.05 7.47
C PHE A 177 -15.32 -12.08 6.68
N ASP A 178 -16.05 -10.98 6.71
CA ASP A 178 -17.37 -10.85 6.08
C ASP A 178 -17.33 -10.24 4.69
N GLY A 179 -16.16 -9.75 4.25
CA GLY A 179 -15.97 -9.03 2.99
C GLY A 179 -16.59 -7.62 2.98
N LEU A 180 -17.04 -7.13 4.12
CA LEU A 180 -17.67 -5.80 4.27
C LEU A 180 -16.80 -4.87 5.10
N VAL A 181 -16.23 -5.36 6.20
CA VAL A 181 -15.39 -4.60 7.13
C VAL A 181 -14.04 -5.29 7.29
N GLY A 182 -12.97 -4.53 7.12
CA GLY A 182 -11.61 -5.01 7.30
C GLY A 182 -11.21 -5.12 8.77
N TYR A 183 -10.28 -6.02 9.08
CA TYR A 183 -9.65 -6.14 10.42
C TYR A 183 -8.62 -5.03 10.62
N SER A 184 -8.52 -4.49 11.85
CA SER A 184 -7.37 -3.69 12.24
C SER A 184 -6.11 -4.56 12.22
N PRO A 185 -5.12 -4.26 11.38
CA PRO A 185 -3.84 -4.97 11.39
C PRO A 185 -3.13 -4.88 12.75
N ILE A 186 -3.28 -3.74 13.43
CA ILE A 186 -2.73 -3.49 14.77
C ILE A 186 -3.34 -4.47 15.78
N MET A 187 -4.65 -4.63 15.77
CA MET A 187 -5.33 -5.53 16.69
C MET A 187 -5.03 -7.00 16.37
N MET A 188 -4.87 -7.37 15.11
CA MET A 188 -4.45 -8.71 14.70
C MET A 188 -3.03 -9.03 15.17
N ALA A 189 -2.15 -8.04 15.15
CA ALA A 189 -0.75 -8.14 15.55
C ALA A 189 -0.49 -7.76 17.01
N LYS A 190 -1.53 -7.60 17.85
CA LYS A 190 -1.40 -6.98 19.18
C LYS A 190 -0.36 -7.64 20.10
N ASN A 191 -0.18 -8.96 20.01
CA ASN A 191 0.81 -9.65 20.84
C ASN A 191 2.25 -9.37 20.39
N ALA A 192 2.51 -9.33 19.08
CA ALA A 192 3.80 -8.96 18.52
C ALA A 192 4.13 -7.50 18.84
N ILE A 193 3.21 -6.58 18.60
CA ILE A 193 3.37 -5.16 18.90
C ILE A 193 3.55 -4.96 20.43
N GLY A 194 2.73 -5.61 21.24
CA GLY A 194 2.84 -5.55 22.69
C GLY A 194 4.17 -6.06 23.23
N MET A 195 4.75 -7.09 22.61
CA MET A 195 6.10 -7.58 22.94
C MET A 195 7.15 -6.52 22.57
N GLY A 196 7.05 -5.90 21.39
CA GLY A 196 7.95 -4.81 20.98
C GLY A 196 7.92 -3.64 21.96
N LEU A 197 6.72 -3.19 22.35
CA LEU A 197 6.56 -2.11 23.36
C LEU A 197 7.14 -2.51 24.73
N ALA A 198 6.99 -3.77 25.13
CA ALA A 198 7.57 -4.27 26.38
C ALA A 198 9.11 -4.30 26.32
N CYS A 199 9.68 -4.71 25.19
CA CYS A 199 11.13 -4.67 24.97
C CYS A 199 11.67 -3.23 25.01
N ASP A 200 11.01 -2.28 24.37
CA ASP A 200 11.43 -0.88 24.37
C ASP A 200 11.34 -0.26 25.78
N GLU A 201 10.29 -0.58 26.52
CA GLU A 201 10.17 -0.13 27.92
C GLU A 201 11.25 -0.75 28.83
N TYR A 202 11.51 -2.06 28.66
CA TYR A 202 12.57 -2.73 29.40
C TYR A 202 13.93 -2.08 29.14
N GLY A 203 14.29 -1.89 27.85
CA GLY A 203 15.53 -1.24 27.46
C GLY A 203 15.63 0.19 28.00
N SER A 204 14.56 0.97 27.87
CA SER A 204 14.50 2.34 28.39
C SER A 204 14.70 2.40 29.89
N LYS A 205 14.02 1.54 30.65
CA LYS A 205 14.21 1.46 32.12
C LYS A 205 15.61 1.00 32.51
N PHE A 206 16.17 0.02 31.79
CA PHE A 206 17.51 -0.46 32.02
C PHE A 206 18.55 0.67 31.87
N PHE A 207 18.49 1.40 30.75
CA PHE A 207 19.40 2.53 30.52
C PHE A 207 19.11 3.72 31.44
N ALA A 208 17.84 4.02 31.73
CA ALA A 208 17.48 5.07 32.67
C ALA A 208 18.02 4.82 34.09
N ASN A 209 18.13 3.56 34.47
CA ASN A 209 18.71 3.15 35.76
C ASN A 209 20.25 3.02 35.72
N GLY A 210 20.91 3.56 34.71
CA GLY A 210 22.37 3.57 34.58
C GLY A 210 22.97 2.24 34.11
N ALA A 211 22.17 1.40 33.44
CA ALA A 211 22.55 0.06 33.01
C ALA A 211 23.03 -0.86 34.14
N TYR A 212 22.67 -0.52 35.37
CA TYR A 212 22.95 -1.37 36.54
C TYR A 212 21.86 -2.44 36.65
N PRO A 213 22.24 -3.72 36.67
CA PRO A 213 21.30 -4.79 36.98
C PRO A 213 20.72 -4.59 38.38
N GLY A 214 19.43 -4.86 38.54
CA GLY A 214 18.79 -4.92 39.83
C GLY A 214 19.55 -5.92 40.72
N GLY A 215 19.77 -5.61 41.96
CA GLY A 215 20.53 -6.48 42.86
C GLY A 215 20.08 -6.36 44.30
N VAL A 216 20.64 -7.22 45.12
CA VAL A 216 20.48 -7.18 46.58
C VAL A 216 21.73 -6.57 47.18
N LEU A 217 21.52 -5.56 48.01
CA LEU A 217 22.55 -5.06 48.94
C LEU A 217 22.47 -5.86 50.20
N GLU A 218 23.47 -6.71 50.43
CA GLU A 218 23.60 -7.55 51.64
C GLU A 218 24.42 -6.81 52.67
N HIS A 219 23.97 -6.83 53.92
CA HIS A 219 24.68 -6.27 55.07
C HIS A 219 24.76 -7.32 56.17
N PRO A 220 25.96 -7.54 56.81
CA PRO A 220 26.13 -8.59 57.78
C PRO A 220 25.40 -8.34 59.13
N GLY A 221 24.92 -7.13 59.36
CA GLY A 221 24.17 -6.75 60.56
C GLY A 221 22.76 -6.22 60.21
N THR A 222 22.07 -5.68 61.22
CA THR A 222 20.72 -5.11 61.08
C THR A 222 20.79 -3.66 60.60
N ILE A 223 20.13 -3.36 59.46
CA ILE A 223 20.03 -2.02 58.93
C ILE A 223 18.84 -1.31 59.60
N LYS A 224 19.11 -0.16 60.24
CA LYS A 224 18.08 0.62 60.97
C LYS A 224 17.10 1.31 60.02
N ASP A 225 17.54 1.69 58.83
CA ASP A 225 16.74 2.42 57.83
C ASP A 225 17.05 1.90 56.39
N PRO A 226 16.41 0.80 55.97
CA PRO A 226 16.64 0.22 54.66
C PRO A 226 16.18 1.12 53.51
N GLU A 227 15.16 2.00 53.74
CA GLU A 227 14.63 2.87 52.70
C GLU A 227 15.61 4.02 52.40
N ARG A 228 16.22 4.60 53.40
CA ARG A 228 17.23 5.62 53.24
C ARG A 228 18.45 5.08 52.48
N LEU A 229 18.87 3.86 52.77
CA LEU A 229 19.98 3.23 52.08
C LEU A 229 19.65 2.96 50.61
N ARG A 230 18.44 2.47 50.33
CA ARG A 230 17.94 2.27 48.97
C ARG A 230 17.90 3.57 48.17
N ASN A 231 17.32 4.63 48.76
CA ASN A 231 17.20 5.92 48.11
C ASN A 231 18.57 6.56 47.85
N ASN A 232 19.50 6.48 48.80
CA ASN A 232 20.86 6.96 48.62
C ASN A 232 21.59 6.19 47.50
N TRP A 233 21.44 4.87 47.45
CA TRP A 233 21.99 4.04 46.40
C TRP A 233 21.42 4.44 45.01
N GLN A 234 20.11 4.59 44.94
CA GLN A 234 19.44 4.96 43.71
C GLN A 234 19.81 6.37 43.22
N ASN A 235 19.99 7.33 44.14
CA ASN A 235 20.43 8.67 43.82
C ASN A 235 21.90 8.75 43.37
N MET A 236 22.76 7.91 43.89
CA MET A 236 24.19 7.90 43.55
C MET A 236 24.48 7.11 42.25
N PHE A 237 23.78 6.02 42.03
CA PHE A 237 24.07 5.08 40.93
C PHE A 237 22.94 4.93 39.90
N GLY A 238 21.74 5.39 40.21
CA GLY A 238 20.62 5.41 39.25
C GLY A 238 20.75 6.56 38.26
N GLY A 239 20.18 6.35 37.06
CA GLY A 239 20.17 7.32 35.98
C GLY A 239 21.37 7.23 35.02
N SER A 240 21.12 7.55 33.75
CA SER A 240 22.12 7.47 32.67
C SER A 240 23.36 8.36 32.93
N GLY A 241 23.21 9.47 33.65
CA GLY A 241 24.29 10.36 34.02
C GLY A 241 25.25 9.81 35.09
N ASN A 242 24.89 8.73 35.78
CA ASN A 242 25.66 8.06 36.79
C ASN A 242 26.26 6.72 36.34
N ALA A 243 26.07 6.36 35.10
CA ALA A 243 26.60 5.12 34.52
C ALA A 243 28.12 5.09 34.62
N GLY A 244 28.67 3.95 35.09
CA GLY A 244 30.13 3.78 35.24
C GLY A 244 30.74 4.34 36.49
N LYS A 245 29.97 4.93 37.43
CA LYS A 245 30.51 5.36 38.73
C LYS A 245 30.90 4.15 39.60
N ILE A 246 32.04 4.28 40.27
CA ILE A 246 32.53 3.23 41.21
C ILE A 246 31.72 3.28 42.51
N ALA A 247 31.13 2.14 42.89
CA ALA A 247 30.48 2.01 44.18
C ALA A 247 31.49 1.64 45.24
N VAL A 248 31.50 2.38 46.35
CA VAL A 248 32.24 1.99 47.57
C VAL A 248 31.25 1.45 48.58
N LEU A 249 31.43 0.20 48.97
CA LEU A 249 30.58 -0.49 49.97
C LEU A 249 31.30 -0.50 51.30
N GLU A 250 30.65 0.03 52.33
CA GLU A 250 31.18 0.14 53.70
C GLU A 250 30.64 -1.01 54.59
N GLU A 251 31.26 -1.22 55.74
CA GLU A 251 30.78 -2.14 56.79
C GLU A 251 30.52 -3.59 56.34
N GLY A 252 31.27 -4.05 55.34
CA GLY A 252 31.15 -5.44 54.86
C GLY A 252 29.90 -5.69 53.99
N MET A 253 29.25 -4.65 53.52
CA MET A 253 28.16 -4.77 52.54
C MET A 253 28.66 -5.43 51.24
N LYS A 254 27.77 -6.23 50.63
CA LYS A 254 28.00 -6.85 49.33
C LYS A 254 26.84 -6.50 48.38
N PHE A 255 27.16 -6.28 47.14
CA PHE A 255 26.13 -6.14 46.07
C PHE A 255 26.10 -7.43 45.27
N THR A 256 24.97 -8.11 45.27
CA THR A 256 24.73 -9.32 44.48
C THR A 256 23.71 -8.98 43.38
N PRO A 257 24.11 -8.94 42.09
CA PRO A 257 23.17 -8.70 41.01
C PRO A 257 22.20 -9.90 40.87
N ILE A 258 20.90 -9.60 40.73
CA ILE A 258 19.83 -10.61 40.52
C ILE A 258 19.18 -10.51 39.14
N SER A 259 19.51 -9.50 38.36
CA SER A 259 18.97 -9.39 37.02
C SER A 259 19.93 -9.97 35.97
N ILE A 260 19.34 -10.54 34.93
CA ILE A 260 20.09 -11.03 33.76
C ILE A 260 20.61 -9.83 32.98
N SER A 261 21.88 -9.84 32.56
CA SER A 261 22.42 -8.78 31.70
C SER A 261 21.70 -8.78 30.31
N PRO A 262 21.61 -7.65 29.64
CA PRO A 262 21.01 -7.58 28.30
C PRO A 262 21.67 -8.53 27.28
N GLU A 263 22.98 -8.73 27.40
CA GLU A 263 23.73 -9.68 26.58
C GLU A 263 23.31 -11.12 26.84
N GLN A 264 23.15 -11.50 28.13
CA GLN A 264 22.68 -12.82 28.53
C GLN A 264 21.22 -13.05 28.15
N ALA A 265 20.42 -12.01 28.11
CA ALA A 265 19.02 -12.08 27.70
C ALA A 265 18.84 -12.07 26.17
N GLN A 266 19.92 -12.00 25.40
CA GLN A 266 19.87 -11.88 23.93
C GLN A 266 18.94 -10.73 23.48
N PHE A 267 18.97 -9.62 24.21
CA PHE A 267 18.05 -8.51 24.05
C PHE A 267 18.12 -7.88 22.65
N LEU A 268 19.32 -7.78 22.09
CA LEU A 268 19.52 -7.22 20.74
C LEU A 268 18.93 -8.13 19.66
N GLU A 269 19.10 -9.44 19.80
CA GLU A 269 18.51 -10.42 18.88
C GLU A 269 16.98 -10.42 18.96
N MET A 270 16.44 -10.27 20.16
CA MET A 270 14.99 -10.17 20.35
C MET A 270 14.43 -8.90 19.70
N ARG A 271 15.11 -7.75 19.81
CA ARG A 271 14.70 -6.52 19.14
C ARG A 271 14.72 -6.66 17.61
N LYS A 272 15.76 -7.26 17.04
CA LYS A 272 15.82 -7.57 15.60
C LYS A 272 14.68 -8.49 15.18
N PHE A 273 14.45 -9.55 15.91
CA PHE A 273 13.34 -10.46 15.63
C PHE A 273 11.98 -9.74 15.65
N GLN A 274 11.76 -8.78 16.57
CA GLN A 274 10.53 -8.01 16.63
C GLN A 274 10.35 -7.11 15.40
N ILE A 275 11.44 -6.51 14.90
CA ILE A 275 11.40 -5.71 13.66
C ILE A 275 11.00 -6.59 12.47
N ASP A 276 11.61 -7.76 12.32
CA ASP A 276 11.29 -8.73 11.28
C ASP A 276 9.85 -9.23 11.36
N GLU A 277 9.35 -9.47 12.57
CA GLU A 277 7.97 -9.92 12.79
C GLU A 277 6.96 -8.86 12.38
N ILE A 278 7.18 -7.60 12.75
CA ILE A 278 6.34 -6.47 12.36
C ILE A 278 6.42 -6.24 10.84
N ALA A 279 7.61 -6.25 10.26
CA ALA A 279 7.80 -6.13 8.81
C ALA A 279 7.02 -7.21 8.05
N ARG A 280 7.02 -8.46 8.55
CA ARG A 280 6.25 -9.58 8.00
C ARG A 280 4.74 -9.37 8.09
N ILE A 281 4.23 -8.81 9.19
CA ILE A 281 2.80 -8.52 9.37
C ILE A 281 2.32 -7.51 8.32
N PHE A 282 3.11 -6.48 8.05
CA PHE A 282 2.80 -5.46 7.05
C PHE A 282 3.24 -5.84 5.62
N HIS A 283 3.87 -7.01 5.43
CA HIS A 283 4.45 -7.43 4.15
C HIS A 283 5.48 -6.44 3.60
N VAL A 284 6.23 -5.76 4.47
CA VAL A 284 7.31 -4.86 4.09
C VAL A 284 8.62 -5.64 4.15
N PRO A 285 9.46 -5.62 3.10
CA PRO A 285 10.78 -6.25 3.14
C PRO A 285 11.65 -5.70 4.26
N PRO A 286 12.37 -6.52 5.04
CA PRO A 286 13.16 -6.09 6.20
C PRO A 286 14.20 -5.00 5.88
N HIS A 287 14.81 -5.04 4.69
CA HIS A 287 15.78 -4.02 4.28
C HIS A 287 15.18 -2.60 4.20
N MET A 288 13.88 -2.47 3.89
CA MET A 288 13.19 -1.18 3.82
C MET A 288 12.93 -0.58 5.22
N VAL A 289 12.91 -1.40 6.26
CA VAL A 289 12.81 -0.94 7.65
C VAL A 289 14.16 -0.91 8.36
N GLY A 290 15.26 -1.04 7.61
CA GLY A 290 16.63 -0.86 8.10
C GLY A 290 17.34 -2.14 8.55
N ASP A 291 16.76 -3.32 8.37
CA ASP A 291 17.46 -4.58 8.61
C ASP A 291 18.17 -5.07 7.33
N LEU A 292 19.49 -4.91 7.31
CA LEU A 292 20.37 -5.28 6.20
C LEU A 292 21.13 -6.58 6.42
N ASP A 293 20.97 -7.25 7.54
CA ASP A 293 21.81 -8.39 7.94
C ASP A 293 21.81 -9.55 6.93
N LYS A 294 20.76 -9.70 6.14
CA LYS A 294 20.62 -10.76 5.12
C LYS A 294 20.56 -10.23 3.69
N SER A 295 20.93 -8.97 3.49
CA SER A 295 20.74 -8.28 2.22
C SER A 295 22.02 -8.24 1.41
N SER A 296 22.04 -8.85 0.21
CA SER A 296 23.00 -8.57 -0.86
C SER A 296 22.37 -7.66 -1.90
N PHE A 297 23.16 -6.95 -2.71
CA PHE A 297 22.63 -6.04 -3.73
C PHE A 297 21.63 -6.72 -4.68
N SER A 298 21.91 -7.93 -5.15
CA SER A 298 21.01 -8.69 -6.02
C SER A 298 19.69 -9.08 -5.31
N ASN A 299 19.75 -9.36 -4.01
CA ASN A 299 18.55 -9.69 -3.24
C ASN A 299 17.68 -8.46 -2.97
N ILE A 300 18.27 -7.27 -2.79
CA ILE A 300 17.53 -6.03 -2.57
C ILE A 300 16.71 -5.67 -3.80
N GLU A 301 17.27 -5.78 -5.00
CA GLU A 301 16.54 -5.52 -6.24
C GLU A 301 15.36 -6.47 -6.40
N GLN A 302 15.60 -7.78 -6.22
CA GLN A 302 14.56 -8.79 -6.27
C GLN A 302 13.46 -8.55 -5.22
N GLN A 303 13.83 -8.25 -3.98
CA GLN A 303 12.88 -7.95 -2.92
C GLN A 303 12.07 -6.66 -3.21
N SER A 304 12.67 -5.68 -3.88
CA SER A 304 11.96 -4.46 -4.29
C SER A 304 10.89 -4.77 -5.35
N LEU A 305 11.18 -5.65 -6.31
CA LEU A 305 10.18 -6.12 -7.28
C LEU A 305 9.08 -6.96 -6.61
N GLU A 306 9.45 -7.81 -5.66
CA GLU A 306 8.50 -8.59 -4.86
C GLU A 306 7.59 -7.70 -4.02
N PHE A 307 8.12 -6.62 -3.44
CA PHE A 307 7.34 -5.63 -2.72
C PHE A 307 6.25 -5.00 -3.60
N VAL A 308 6.60 -4.62 -4.83
CA VAL A 308 5.59 -4.09 -5.77
C VAL A 308 4.55 -5.15 -6.09
N LYS A 309 4.95 -6.36 -6.42
CA LYS A 309 4.07 -7.44 -6.89
C LYS A 309 3.17 -8.02 -5.79
N TYR A 310 3.73 -8.25 -4.60
CA TYR A 310 3.03 -9.00 -3.55
C TYR A 310 2.48 -8.10 -2.43
N THR A 311 2.97 -6.86 -2.33
CA THR A 311 2.51 -5.92 -1.31
C THR A 311 1.71 -4.77 -1.90
N LEU A 312 2.25 -4.04 -2.86
CA LEU A 312 1.57 -2.86 -3.40
C LEU A 312 0.42 -3.22 -4.35
N ASP A 313 0.59 -4.19 -5.26
CA ASP A 313 -0.44 -4.56 -6.24
C ASP A 313 -1.77 -4.99 -5.60
N PRO A 314 -1.80 -5.82 -4.53
CA PRO A 314 -3.04 -6.10 -3.80
C PRO A 314 -3.70 -4.86 -3.20
N TRP A 315 -2.91 -3.90 -2.67
CA TRP A 315 -3.45 -2.66 -2.13
C TRP A 315 -4.07 -1.78 -3.21
N VAL A 316 -3.35 -1.54 -4.31
CA VAL A 316 -3.88 -0.70 -5.41
C VAL A 316 -5.08 -1.32 -6.08
N THR A 317 -5.10 -2.65 -6.24
CA THR A 317 -6.27 -3.37 -6.75
C THR A 317 -7.50 -3.17 -5.86
N ARG A 318 -7.31 -3.23 -4.54
CA ARG A 318 -8.38 -2.97 -3.57
C ARG A 318 -8.92 -1.54 -3.67
N TRP A 319 -8.03 -0.57 -3.82
CA TRP A 319 -8.40 0.83 -4.05
C TRP A 319 -9.17 1.01 -5.36
N GLU A 320 -8.64 0.51 -6.47
CA GLU A 320 -9.26 0.59 -7.80
C GLU A 320 -10.69 0.05 -7.78
N GLN A 321 -10.87 -1.14 -7.21
CA GLN A 321 -12.17 -1.79 -7.15
C GLN A 321 -13.15 -1.08 -6.20
N SER A 322 -12.68 -0.56 -5.07
CA SER A 322 -13.52 0.19 -4.13
C SER A 322 -13.98 1.52 -4.73
N MET A 323 -13.08 2.26 -5.38
CA MET A 323 -13.41 3.47 -6.11
C MET A 323 -14.37 3.20 -7.26
N PHE A 324 -14.11 2.18 -8.07
CA PHE A 324 -14.98 1.76 -9.17
C PHE A 324 -16.40 1.45 -8.68
N ARG A 325 -16.51 0.72 -7.58
CA ARG A 325 -17.80 0.36 -6.99
C ARG A 325 -18.57 1.56 -6.46
N SER A 326 -17.86 2.51 -5.83
CA SER A 326 -18.46 3.59 -5.01
C SER A 326 -18.64 4.91 -5.73
N LEU A 327 -17.76 5.26 -6.68
CA LEU A 327 -17.74 6.57 -7.30
C LEU A 327 -18.51 6.64 -8.62
N PHE A 328 -18.62 5.53 -9.34
CA PHE A 328 -19.31 5.47 -10.62
C PHE A 328 -20.77 5.10 -10.51
N SER A 329 -21.59 5.73 -11.33
CA SER A 329 -22.95 5.30 -11.67
C SER A 329 -22.93 3.98 -12.46
N PRO A 330 -24.08 3.27 -12.57
CA PRO A 330 -24.18 2.04 -13.39
C PRO A 330 -23.79 2.25 -14.87
N GLU A 331 -24.07 3.42 -15.42
CA GLU A 331 -23.72 3.78 -16.80
C GLU A 331 -22.22 4.02 -16.96
N GLU A 332 -21.61 4.74 -16.03
CA GLU A 332 -20.17 5.06 -16.03
C GLU A 332 -19.32 3.79 -15.87
N LYS A 333 -19.77 2.80 -15.07
CA LYS A 333 -19.08 1.51 -14.89
C LYS A 333 -18.86 0.72 -16.18
N ARG A 334 -19.61 1.01 -17.25
CA ARG A 334 -19.43 0.39 -18.56
C ARG A 334 -18.39 1.08 -19.42
N ARG A 335 -18.03 2.31 -19.06
CA ARG A 335 -17.20 3.19 -19.89
C ARG A 335 -15.86 3.55 -19.27
N TYR A 336 -15.78 3.59 -17.94
CA TYR A 336 -14.65 4.12 -17.21
C TYR A 336 -14.10 3.13 -16.20
N PHE A 337 -12.80 3.25 -15.88
CA PHE A 337 -12.14 2.53 -14.81
C PHE A 337 -10.97 3.33 -14.26
N PHE A 338 -10.63 3.07 -12.99
CA PHE A 338 -9.44 3.63 -12.34
C PHE A 338 -8.27 2.69 -12.49
N LYS A 339 -7.07 3.24 -12.67
CA LYS A 339 -5.84 2.46 -12.69
C LYS A 339 -4.69 3.24 -12.08
N PHE A 340 -4.01 2.62 -11.11
CA PHE A 340 -2.73 3.08 -10.64
C PHE A 340 -1.63 2.67 -11.62
N ASN A 341 -0.66 3.54 -11.83
CA ASN A 341 0.51 3.22 -12.62
C ASN A 341 1.65 2.72 -11.73
N LEU A 342 1.84 1.41 -11.70
CA LEU A 342 2.94 0.74 -11.00
C LEU A 342 4.22 0.65 -11.83
N GLU A 343 4.16 0.97 -13.12
CA GLU A 343 5.29 0.78 -14.06
C GLU A 343 6.53 1.53 -13.60
N GLY A 344 6.35 2.73 -13.01
CA GLY A 344 7.46 3.52 -12.46
C GLY A 344 8.27 2.81 -11.39
N LEU A 345 7.60 1.99 -10.54
CA LEU A 345 8.24 1.22 -9.47
C LEU A 345 8.80 -0.13 -9.96
N LEU A 346 8.19 -0.71 -11.00
CA LEU A 346 8.64 -1.95 -11.64
C LEU A 346 9.79 -1.72 -12.61
N ARG A 347 10.00 -0.49 -13.02
CA ARG A 347 11.14 -0.10 -13.84
C ARG A 347 12.38 -0.24 -12.99
N GLY A 348 13.17 -1.28 -13.28
CA GLY A 348 14.49 -1.49 -12.70
C GLY A 348 15.40 -0.27 -12.86
N ASP A 349 16.69 -0.44 -12.69
CA ASP A 349 17.65 0.63 -12.90
C ASP A 349 17.49 1.30 -14.28
N TYR A 350 18.13 2.44 -14.45
CA TYR A 350 18.13 3.19 -15.73
C TYR A 350 18.47 2.31 -16.93
N GLN A 351 19.42 1.40 -16.76
CA GLN A 351 19.90 0.51 -17.83
C GLN A 351 18.81 -0.49 -18.26
N SER A 352 18.14 -1.13 -17.30
CA SER A 352 17.04 -2.08 -17.58
C SER A 352 15.87 -1.39 -18.27
N ARG A 353 15.55 -0.16 -17.87
CA ARG A 353 14.51 0.64 -18.51
C ARG A 353 14.86 1.00 -19.94
N MET A 354 16.07 1.50 -20.19
CA MET A 354 16.53 1.85 -21.54
C MET A 354 16.58 0.62 -22.45
N ASN A 355 17.00 -0.53 -21.94
CA ASN A 355 16.95 -1.78 -22.67
C ASN A 355 15.51 -2.19 -23.02
N GLY A 356 14.57 -2.03 -22.09
CA GLY A 356 13.14 -2.27 -22.34
C GLY A 356 12.58 -1.38 -23.47
N TYR A 357 12.93 -0.09 -23.48
CA TYR A 357 12.53 0.83 -24.53
C TYR A 357 13.17 0.46 -25.88
N ALA A 358 14.45 0.08 -25.89
CA ALA A 358 15.12 -0.37 -27.10
C ALA A 358 14.41 -1.60 -27.71
N ILE A 359 14.05 -2.58 -26.87
CA ILE A 359 13.29 -3.77 -27.29
C ILE A 359 11.92 -3.36 -27.83
N GLY A 360 11.19 -2.49 -27.12
CA GLY A 360 9.88 -2.00 -27.53
C GLY A 360 9.90 -1.28 -28.87
N ARG A 361 10.93 -0.45 -29.07
CA ARG A 361 11.13 0.30 -30.31
C ARG A 361 11.49 -0.61 -31.48
N GLN A 362 12.39 -1.59 -31.26
CA GLN A 362 12.85 -2.53 -32.29
C GLN A 362 11.77 -3.52 -32.72
N ASN A 363 10.83 -3.86 -31.86
CA ASN A 363 9.74 -4.79 -32.13
C ASN A 363 8.45 -4.11 -32.57
N GLY A 364 8.45 -2.78 -32.74
CA GLY A 364 7.33 -2.05 -33.32
C GLY A 364 6.11 -1.84 -32.44
N TRP A 365 6.21 -2.06 -31.12
CA TRP A 365 5.08 -1.82 -30.20
C TRP A 365 5.24 -0.56 -29.32
N MET A 366 6.34 0.22 -29.54
CA MET A 366 6.53 1.56 -28.98
C MET A 366 6.99 2.55 -30.04
N SER A 367 6.38 3.73 -30.08
CA SER A 367 6.85 4.88 -30.85
C SER A 367 7.89 5.67 -30.05
N ALA A 368 8.58 6.63 -30.69
CA ALA A 368 9.48 7.54 -29.98
C ALA A 368 8.70 8.41 -28.98
N ASN A 369 7.49 8.85 -29.35
CA ASN A 369 6.64 9.68 -28.50
C ASN A 369 6.08 8.91 -27.29
N ASP A 370 5.81 7.61 -27.40
CA ASP A 370 5.43 6.78 -26.27
C ASP A 370 6.56 6.76 -25.21
N ILE A 371 7.82 6.61 -25.64
CA ILE A 371 8.98 6.63 -24.76
C ILE A 371 9.18 8.01 -24.13
N ARG A 372 9.06 9.06 -24.93
CA ARG A 372 9.20 10.47 -24.48
C ARG A 372 8.13 10.83 -23.46
N GLU A 373 6.89 10.41 -23.65
CA GLU A 373 5.80 10.61 -22.69
C GLU A 373 6.09 9.89 -21.37
N LEU A 374 6.65 8.67 -21.43
CA LEU A 374 7.06 7.92 -20.24
C LEU A 374 8.22 8.56 -19.48
N GLU A 375 9.08 9.33 -20.15
CA GLU A 375 10.23 10.02 -19.55
C GLU A 375 9.96 11.54 -19.32
N ASN A 376 8.70 11.99 -19.45
CA ASN A 376 8.31 13.41 -19.34
C ASN A 376 9.12 14.35 -20.26
N LEU A 377 9.43 13.90 -21.47
CA LEU A 377 10.09 14.69 -22.50
C LEU A 377 9.06 15.24 -23.47
N ASP A 378 9.36 16.41 -24.09
CA ASP A 378 8.50 17.01 -25.09
C ASP A 378 8.32 16.06 -26.30
N ARG A 379 7.11 15.99 -26.85
CA ARG A 379 6.81 15.15 -28.00
C ARG A 379 7.52 15.65 -29.25
N ILE A 380 7.97 14.72 -30.09
CA ILE A 380 8.45 15.03 -31.46
C ILE A 380 7.21 15.20 -32.34
N PRO A 381 7.17 16.23 -33.23
CA PRO A 381 6.09 16.40 -34.18
C PRO A 381 5.84 15.13 -35.00
N THR A 382 4.56 14.86 -35.30
CA THR A 382 4.18 13.69 -36.11
C THR A 382 4.82 13.72 -37.50
N GLU A 383 5.03 14.90 -38.05
CA GLU A 383 5.68 15.17 -39.33
C GLU A 383 7.16 14.75 -39.34
N GLU A 384 7.79 14.80 -38.18
CA GLU A 384 9.18 14.35 -37.93
C GLU A 384 9.27 12.86 -37.54
N GLY A 385 8.15 12.13 -37.55
CA GLY A 385 8.10 10.71 -37.33
C GLY A 385 8.08 10.29 -35.84
N GLY A 386 7.71 11.21 -34.93
CA GLY A 386 7.62 10.94 -33.49
C GLY A 386 6.69 9.79 -33.12
N ASP A 387 5.60 9.63 -33.86
CA ASP A 387 4.56 8.59 -33.62
C ASP A 387 4.74 7.35 -34.52
N LEU A 388 5.85 7.21 -35.24
CA LEU A 388 6.11 6.06 -36.09
C LEU A 388 6.51 4.84 -35.24
N TYR A 389 5.84 3.72 -35.50
CA TYR A 389 6.20 2.39 -35.00
C TYR A 389 7.17 1.75 -36.00
N LEU A 390 8.38 1.43 -35.55
CA LEU A 390 9.43 0.87 -36.38
C LEU A 390 9.65 -0.60 -36.00
N VAL A 391 9.86 -1.45 -37.02
CA VAL A 391 10.28 -2.83 -36.81
C VAL A 391 11.67 -3.04 -37.42
N ASN A 392 12.43 -3.97 -36.84
CA ASN A 392 13.72 -4.35 -37.41
C ASN A 392 13.47 -5.09 -38.75
N GLY A 393 13.94 -4.52 -39.85
CA GLY A 393 13.77 -5.08 -41.21
C GLY A 393 14.42 -6.43 -41.44
N ASN A 394 15.25 -6.90 -40.51
CA ASN A 394 15.85 -8.20 -40.55
C ASN A 394 14.95 -9.36 -40.04
N MET A 395 13.75 -9.02 -39.52
CA MET A 395 12.76 -10.02 -39.12
C MET A 395 11.91 -10.43 -40.32
N LEU A 396 11.95 -11.72 -40.67
CA LEU A 396 11.11 -12.30 -41.71
C LEU A 396 9.96 -13.09 -41.08
N PRO A 397 8.76 -13.12 -41.73
CA PRO A 397 7.72 -14.07 -41.40
C PRO A 397 8.25 -15.50 -41.36
N LEU A 398 7.76 -16.33 -40.46
CA LEU A 398 8.27 -17.70 -40.26
C LEU A 398 8.17 -18.57 -41.52
N ASN A 399 7.18 -18.33 -42.37
CA ASN A 399 7.04 -18.99 -43.68
C ASN A 399 8.09 -18.55 -44.72
N MET A 400 8.83 -17.46 -44.47
CA MET A 400 9.95 -16.98 -45.26
C MET A 400 11.32 -17.21 -44.59
N ALA A 401 11.33 -17.91 -43.44
CA ALA A 401 12.56 -18.24 -42.74
C ALA A 401 13.42 -19.14 -43.65
N GLY A 402 14.59 -18.67 -44.07
CA GLY A 402 15.45 -19.33 -45.04
C GLY A 402 15.51 -18.68 -46.43
N ALA A 403 14.66 -17.71 -46.74
CA ALA A 403 14.71 -17.02 -48.02
C ALA A 403 16.08 -16.33 -48.29
N TYR A 404 16.77 -15.88 -47.23
CA TYR A 404 18.11 -15.30 -47.33
C TYR A 404 19.25 -16.35 -47.23
N ALA A 405 18.98 -17.59 -46.82
CA ALA A 405 20.00 -18.63 -46.70
C ALA A 405 20.45 -19.12 -48.10
N ASN A 406 19.62 -18.92 -49.11
CA ASN A 406 19.90 -19.37 -50.48
C ASN A 406 20.50 -18.26 -51.39
N THR A 407 20.58 -17.01 -50.95
CA THR A 407 21.10 -15.89 -51.76
C THR A 407 22.61 -15.69 -51.69
N GLY A 408 23.34 -16.56 -50.97
CA GLY A 408 24.81 -16.53 -50.89
C GLY A 408 25.56 -17.22 -52.03
N ALA A 409 24.89 -17.75 -53.09
CA ALA A 409 25.51 -18.56 -54.13
C ALA A 409 25.15 -18.23 -55.55
N SER A 410 24.56 -17.04 -55.88
CA SER A 410 24.47 -16.62 -57.31
C SER A 410 24.47 -15.11 -57.40
N SER A 411 25.45 -14.66 -58.16
CA SER A 411 25.70 -13.30 -58.61
C SER A 411 24.53 -12.66 -59.41
N GLY A 412 24.03 -11.52 -58.97
CA GLY A 412 23.85 -10.35 -59.90
C GLY A 412 22.59 -10.24 -60.74
N GLU A 413 21.65 -11.22 -60.83
CA GLU A 413 20.48 -11.06 -61.73
C GLU A 413 19.12 -11.37 -61.15
N GLU A 414 19.00 -11.70 -59.85
CA GLU A 414 17.69 -12.06 -59.23
C GLU A 414 17.13 -11.02 -58.22
N GLU A 415 17.80 -9.90 -57.96
CA GLU A 415 17.27 -8.87 -57.03
C GLU A 415 15.99 -8.16 -57.54
N HIS A 416 15.73 -8.18 -58.84
CA HIS A 416 14.50 -7.58 -59.40
C HIS A 416 13.25 -8.47 -59.18
N SER A 417 13.40 -9.79 -59.19
CA SER A 417 12.28 -10.73 -59.14
C SER A 417 11.63 -10.85 -57.76
N ALA A 418 12.39 -10.73 -56.68
CA ALA A 418 11.85 -10.83 -55.32
C ALA A 418 11.12 -9.58 -54.88
N ASN A 419 11.59 -8.42 -55.31
CA ASN A 419 10.89 -7.15 -55.04
C ASN A 419 9.58 -7.02 -55.84
N ASP A 420 9.54 -7.54 -57.06
CA ASP A 420 8.32 -7.52 -57.89
C ASP A 420 7.25 -8.48 -57.30
N GLN A 421 7.64 -9.63 -56.78
CA GLN A 421 6.68 -10.54 -56.11
C GLN A 421 6.10 -9.96 -54.82
N ILE A 422 6.87 -9.18 -54.04
CA ILE A 422 6.39 -8.52 -52.83
C ILE A 422 5.43 -7.40 -53.20
N LEU A 423 5.70 -6.69 -54.25
CA LEU A 423 4.78 -5.60 -54.76
C LEU A 423 3.49 -6.18 -55.35
N GLU A 424 3.52 -7.31 -56.04
CA GLU A 424 2.31 -7.99 -56.55
C GLU A 424 1.44 -8.57 -55.40
N LEU A 425 2.04 -9.10 -54.32
CA LEU A 425 1.31 -9.59 -53.19
C LEU A 425 0.62 -8.42 -52.40
N ASP A 426 1.27 -7.29 -52.28
CA ASP A 426 0.70 -6.11 -51.62
C ASP A 426 -0.43 -5.47 -52.47
N GLU A 427 -0.31 -5.49 -53.79
CA GLU A 427 -1.39 -5.05 -54.70
C GLU A 427 -2.57 -6.02 -54.69
N THR A 428 -2.34 -7.32 -54.58
CA THR A 428 -3.41 -8.34 -54.52
C THR A 428 -4.19 -8.23 -53.20
N HIS A 429 -3.51 -8.06 -52.08
CA HIS A 429 -4.17 -7.81 -50.79
C HIS A 429 -4.89 -6.47 -50.70
N ARG A 430 -4.40 -5.43 -51.42
CA ARG A 430 -5.14 -4.16 -51.55
C ARG A 430 -6.39 -4.26 -52.42
N ARG A 431 -6.38 -5.10 -53.43
CA ARG A 431 -7.56 -5.38 -54.28
C ARG A 431 -8.62 -6.20 -53.53
N GLU A 432 -8.22 -7.19 -52.76
CA GLU A 432 -9.16 -7.98 -51.95
C GLU A 432 -9.81 -7.16 -50.83
N ARG A 433 -9.07 -6.24 -50.19
CA ARG A 433 -9.65 -5.30 -49.20
C ARG A 433 -10.60 -4.27 -49.80
N ARG A 434 -10.44 -3.90 -51.09
CA ARG A 434 -11.35 -3.03 -51.79
C ARG A 434 -12.60 -3.74 -52.32
N ALA A 435 -12.51 -5.03 -52.60
CA ALA A 435 -13.64 -5.83 -53.05
C ALA A 435 -14.57 -6.29 -51.90
N GLY A 436 -14.05 -6.36 -50.67
CA GLY A 436 -14.82 -6.71 -49.45
C GLY A 436 -15.48 -5.56 -48.71
N ALA A 437 -15.37 -4.31 -49.25
CA ALA A 437 -15.96 -3.12 -48.61
C ALA A 437 -17.17 -2.55 -49.41
N GLY A 438 -17.76 -3.37 -50.26
CA GLY A 438 -18.94 -3.01 -51.05
C GLY A 438 -19.94 -4.17 -51.12
N ASP A 439 -20.63 -4.38 -49.97
CA ASP A 439 -21.99 -4.98 -49.85
C ASP A 439 -22.59 -4.53 -48.52
#